data_90ea8a5e895c04e206283157ad187d48
#
_entry.id   90ea8a5e895c04e206283157ad187d48
#
_cell.length_a   1.000
_cell.length_b   1.000
_cell.length_c   1.000
_cell.angle_alpha   90.00
_cell.angle_beta   90.00
_cell.angle_gamma   90.00
#
_symmetry.space_group_name_H-M   'P 1'
#
loop_
_entity.id
_entity.type
_entity.pdbx_description
1 polymer ?
#
loop_
_entity_poly.entity_id
_entity_poly.type
_entity_poly.pdbx_seq_one_letter_code
_entity_poly.pdbx_strand_id
1 'polypeptide(L)'
;MITLTINGLDVSVEEGTTLLEAARFLGFPIPTLCHMDGLSPYGACRLCVVEIGEGPRAALASSCTYPAEEGLKVRTASSRVRRARLMVLELLLASCPQSKTIQDLASAHGVRQQRFRQEHEDCILCGLCVRMCEEQMMAKAIGFRGRGQTRSIGTPFDIKSDVCRQCGGCMYICPACQLRCTYNEPEKAICGGCANLTPPCIGKDPFDDMMCYMDPCVACEIAPDK
;
A
#
# COMPACT_ATOMS: atom_id res chain seq x y z
N MET A 1 -16.63 -12.95 21.77
CA MET A 1 -15.47 -13.78 21.31
C MET A 1 -15.99 -14.66 20.19
N ILE A 2 -15.28 -14.71 19.09
CA ILE A 2 -15.58 -15.52 17.89
C ILE A 2 -14.43 -16.51 17.72
N THR A 3 -14.76 -17.78 17.51
CA THR A 3 -13.77 -18.85 17.30
C THR A 3 -13.77 -19.27 15.84
N LEU A 4 -12.60 -19.26 15.21
CA LEU A 4 -12.39 -19.67 13.82
C LEU A 4 -11.12 -20.52 13.68
N THR A 5 -10.99 -21.23 12.58
CA THR A 5 -9.84 -22.08 12.30
C THR A 5 -8.99 -21.48 11.17
N ILE A 6 -7.71 -21.18 11.42
CA ILE A 6 -6.77 -20.68 10.41
C ILE A 6 -5.65 -21.71 10.20
N ASN A 7 -5.53 -22.24 9.00
CA ASN A 7 -4.55 -23.30 8.65
C ASN A 7 -4.58 -24.51 9.59
N GLY A 8 -5.74 -24.82 10.14
CA GLY A 8 -5.93 -25.95 11.08
C GLY A 8 -5.67 -25.61 12.56
N LEU A 9 -5.37 -24.36 12.89
CA LEU A 9 -5.26 -23.87 14.27
C LEU A 9 -6.49 -23.05 14.63
N ASP A 10 -7.10 -23.36 15.78
CA ASP A 10 -8.22 -22.60 16.29
C ASP A 10 -7.74 -21.35 17.00
N VAL A 11 -8.44 -20.26 16.77
CA VAL A 11 -8.17 -18.96 17.40
C VAL A 11 -9.48 -18.30 17.80
N SER A 12 -9.50 -17.70 19.00
CA SER A 12 -10.63 -16.93 19.49
C SER A 12 -10.24 -15.44 19.49
N VAL A 13 -11.03 -14.64 18.82
CA VAL A 13 -10.83 -13.19 18.65
C VAL A 13 -12.08 -12.41 19.05
N GLU A 14 -11.95 -11.11 19.22
CA GLU A 14 -13.08 -10.22 19.47
C GLU A 14 -13.93 -10.05 18.21
N GLU A 15 -15.22 -9.76 18.42
CA GLU A 15 -16.13 -9.43 17.32
C GLU A 15 -15.65 -8.17 16.61
N GLY A 16 -15.68 -8.19 15.27
CA GLY A 16 -15.15 -7.09 14.44
C GLY A 16 -13.68 -7.23 14.06
N THR A 17 -12.93 -8.15 14.67
CA THR A 17 -11.54 -8.46 14.25
C THR A 17 -11.53 -8.96 12.80
N THR A 18 -10.60 -8.48 11.99
CA THR A 18 -10.43 -8.95 10.60
C THR A 18 -9.67 -10.28 10.53
N LEU A 19 -9.86 -11.03 9.43
CA LEU A 19 -9.08 -12.26 9.20
C LEU A 19 -7.57 -11.99 9.12
N LEU A 20 -7.15 -10.80 8.69
CA LEU A 20 -5.76 -10.39 8.66
C LEU A 20 -5.17 -10.30 10.07
N GLU A 21 -5.87 -9.62 10.97
CA GLU A 21 -5.47 -9.48 12.38
C GLU A 21 -5.42 -10.83 13.09
N ALA A 22 -6.48 -11.65 12.91
CA ALA A 22 -6.54 -13.01 13.46
C ALA A 22 -5.36 -13.88 12.97
N ALA A 23 -5.03 -13.82 11.68
CA ALA A 23 -3.90 -14.56 11.11
C ALA A 23 -2.55 -14.05 11.62
N ARG A 24 -2.37 -12.75 11.75
CA ARG A 24 -1.17 -12.12 12.32
C ARG A 24 -0.98 -12.51 13.79
N PHE A 25 -2.06 -12.57 14.56
CA PHE A 25 -2.03 -13.01 15.95
C PHE A 25 -1.48 -14.44 16.09
N LEU A 26 -1.78 -15.32 15.14
CA LEU A 26 -1.22 -16.68 15.06
C LEU A 26 0.19 -16.74 14.42
N GLY A 27 0.77 -15.60 14.03
CA GLY A 27 2.08 -15.54 13.39
C GLY A 27 2.09 -15.91 11.90
N PHE A 28 0.94 -15.97 11.23
CA PHE A 28 0.89 -16.22 9.79
C PHE A 28 1.14 -14.93 9.00
N PRO A 29 2.23 -14.85 8.22
CA PRO A 29 2.51 -13.67 7.41
C PRO A 29 1.56 -13.62 6.20
N ILE A 30 0.74 -12.59 6.14
CA ILE A 30 -0.10 -12.29 4.98
C ILE A 30 0.40 -10.99 4.37
N PRO A 31 0.82 -10.97 3.08
CA PRO A 31 1.33 -9.78 2.43
C PRO A 31 0.23 -8.74 2.22
N THR A 32 0.57 -7.48 2.41
CA THR A 32 -0.33 -6.34 2.21
C THR A 32 0.42 -5.19 1.52
N LEU A 33 -0.28 -4.36 0.75
CA LEU A 33 0.24 -3.11 0.18
C LEU A 33 -0.68 -1.92 0.44
N CYS A 34 -1.98 -2.15 0.64
CA CYS A 34 -2.95 -1.08 0.89
C CYS A 34 -3.48 -1.08 2.34
N HIS A 35 -2.93 -1.92 3.20
CA HIS A 35 -3.28 -1.97 4.61
C HIS A 35 -2.11 -1.45 5.45
N MET A 36 -2.42 -0.60 6.38
CA MET A 36 -1.50 -0.05 7.38
C MET A 36 -2.25 0.05 8.70
N ASP A 37 -1.61 -0.35 9.77
CA ASP A 37 -2.17 -0.26 11.11
C ASP A 37 -2.41 1.23 11.45
N GLY A 38 -3.55 1.54 12.02
CA GLY A 38 -3.97 2.92 12.30
C GLY A 38 -4.70 3.63 11.15
N LEU A 39 -4.89 2.97 10.01
CA LEU A 39 -5.73 3.45 8.91
C LEU A 39 -6.89 2.49 8.64
N SER A 40 -8.03 3.03 8.25
CA SER A 40 -9.21 2.23 7.92
C SER A 40 -8.91 1.21 6.80
N PRO A 41 -9.46 -0.02 6.87
CA PRO A 41 -9.28 -1.03 5.83
C PRO A 41 -9.86 -0.57 4.48
N TYR A 42 -9.19 -0.90 3.36
CA TYR A 42 -9.65 -0.48 2.02
C TYR A 42 -9.80 -1.64 1.02
N GLY A 43 -8.94 -2.66 1.10
CA GLY A 43 -9.04 -3.87 0.28
C GLY A 43 -8.70 -3.70 -1.21
N ALA A 44 -8.02 -2.62 -1.62
CA ALA A 44 -7.78 -2.29 -3.01
C ALA A 44 -6.73 -3.19 -3.69
N CYS A 45 -5.60 -3.47 -3.03
CA CYS A 45 -4.47 -4.16 -3.67
C CYS A 45 -4.69 -5.65 -3.91
N ARG A 46 -5.65 -6.28 -3.23
CA ARG A 46 -6.00 -7.71 -3.33
C ARG A 46 -4.88 -8.69 -2.98
N LEU A 47 -3.78 -8.23 -2.42
CA LEU A 47 -2.63 -9.07 -2.10
C LEU A 47 -2.85 -9.92 -0.83
N CYS A 48 -3.65 -9.41 0.11
CA CYS A 48 -4.00 -10.10 1.35
C CYS A 48 -5.02 -11.24 1.18
N VAL A 49 -5.26 -11.69 -0.06
CA VAL A 49 -6.23 -12.74 -0.35
C VAL A 49 -5.95 -14.02 0.45
N VAL A 50 -7.02 -14.58 1.02
CA VAL A 50 -7.07 -15.89 1.70
C VAL A 50 -8.22 -16.72 1.15
N GLU A 51 -8.18 -18.02 1.35
CA GLU A 51 -9.30 -18.89 0.99
C GLU A 51 -10.15 -19.17 2.22
N ILE A 52 -11.44 -18.91 2.13
CA ILE A 52 -12.44 -19.09 3.19
C ILE A 52 -13.39 -20.23 2.83
N GLY A 53 -13.81 -21.01 3.84
CA GLY A 53 -14.68 -22.16 3.68
C GLY A 53 -14.00 -23.40 3.16
N GLU A 54 -14.78 -24.43 2.84
CA GLU A 54 -14.30 -25.73 2.39
C GLU A 54 -15.07 -26.28 1.18
N GLY A 55 -14.40 -27.14 0.42
CA GLY A 55 -15.01 -27.83 -0.72
C GLY A 55 -15.47 -26.90 -1.85
N PRO A 56 -16.61 -27.21 -2.49
CA PRO A 56 -17.11 -26.42 -3.62
C PRO A 56 -17.53 -24.97 -3.28
N ARG A 57 -17.77 -24.70 -2.01
CA ARG A 57 -18.15 -23.36 -1.51
C ARG A 57 -16.95 -22.51 -1.11
N ALA A 58 -15.74 -23.04 -1.17
CA ALA A 58 -14.55 -22.27 -0.84
C ALA A 58 -14.40 -21.05 -1.77
N ALA A 59 -14.19 -19.88 -1.20
CA ALA A 59 -14.06 -18.63 -1.92
C ALA A 59 -12.75 -17.90 -1.56
N LEU A 60 -12.31 -16.98 -2.42
CA LEU A 60 -11.20 -16.09 -2.12
C LEU A 60 -11.73 -14.77 -1.57
N ALA A 61 -11.24 -14.37 -0.41
CA ALA A 61 -11.61 -13.12 0.26
C ALA A 61 -10.37 -12.27 0.61
N SER A 62 -10.54 -10.96 0.70
CA SER A 62 -9.49 -10.06 1.18
C SER A 62 -9.48 -10.05 2.71
N SER A 63 -8.46 -10.63 3.32
CA SER A 63 -8.40 -10.77 4.78
C SER A 63 -8.41 -9.45 5.55
N CYS A 64 -7.91 -8.36 4.95
CA CYS A 64 -7.86 -7.06 5.62
C CYS A 64 -9.23 -6.36 5.77
N THR A 65 -10.26 -6.84 5.08
CA THR A 65 -11.62 -6.27 5.11
C THR A 65 -12.70 -7.29 5.47
N TYR A 66 -12.33 -8.57 5.56
CA TYR A 66 -13.28 -9.61 5.89
C TYR A 66 -13.30 -9.84 7.40
N PRO A 67 -14.45 -9.67 8.08
CA PRO A 67 -14.54 -9.91 9.51
C PRO A 67 -14.39 -11.40 9.85
N ALA A 68 -13.88 -11.69 11.04
CA ALA A 68 -13.90 -13.04 11.57
C ALA A 68 -15.35 -13.47 11.85
N GLU A 69 -15.69 -14.72 11.52
CA GLU A 69 -17.00 -15.31 11.73
C GLU A 69 -16.85 -16.64 12.48
N GLU A 70 -17.85 -16.97 13.29
CA GLU A 70 -17.85 -18.19 14.10
C GLU A 70 -17.78 -19.45 13.22
N GLY A 71 -16.85 -20.35 13.55
CA GLY A 71 -16.64 -21.62 12.83
C GLY A 71 -16.03 -21.47 11.44
N LEU A 72 -15.61 -20.27 11.03
CA LEU A 72 -15.03 -20.04 9.70
C LEU A 72 -13.68 -20.76 9.58
N LYS A 73 -13.49 -21.49 8.47
CA LYS A 73 -12.23 -22.13 8.13
C LYS A 73 -11.47 -21.33 7.09
N VAL A 74 -10.23 -20.94 7.39
CA VAL A 74 -9.39 -20.08 6.58
C VAL A 74 -8.08 -20.76 6.22
N ARG A 75 -7.67 -20.67 4.95
CA ARG A 75 -6.37 -21.11 4.45
C ARG A 75 -5.61 -19.92 3.88
N THR A 76 -4.47 -19.61 4.46
CA THR A 76 -3.66 -18.43 4.10
C THR A 76 -2.71 -18.69 2.93
N ALA A 77 -2.43 -19.95 2.59
CA ALA A 77 -1.41 -20.32 1.60
C ALA A 77 -1.79 -21.55 0.75
N SER A 78 -3.08 -21.73 0.45
CA SER A 78 -3.52 -22.79 -0.48
C SER A 78 -2.96 -22.55 -1.90
N SER A 79 -2.97 -23.58 -2.77
CA SER A 79 -2.54 -23.44 -4.16
C SER A 79 -3.33 -22.35 -4.92
N ARG A 80 -4.61 -22.20 -4.59
CA ARG A 80 -5.50 -21.18 -5.14
C ARG A 80 -5.10 -19.78 -4.70
N VAL A 81 -4.78 -19.60 -3.41
CA VAL A 81 -4.29 -18.33 -2.84
C VAL A 81 -2.95 -17.94 -3.46
N ARG A 82 -1.99 -18.87 -3.54
CA ARG A 82 -0.67 -18.59 -4.14
C ARG A 82 -0.80 -18.17 -5.59
N ARG A 83 -1.63 -18.85 -6.38
CA ARG A 83 -1.88 -18.48 -7.79
C ARG A 83 -2.51 -17.09 -7.92
N ALA A 84 -3.47 -16.76 -7.06
CA ALA A 84 -4.10 -15.47 -7.05
C ALA A 84 -3.09 -14.34 -6.71
N ARG A 85 -2.25 -14.54 -5.69
CA ARG A 85 -1.20 -13.58 -5.34
C ARG A 85 -0.16 -13.40 -6.43
N LEU A 86 0.27 -14.47 -7.09
CA LEU A 86 1.16 -14.38 -8.25
C LEU A 86 0.58 -13.49 -9.34
N MET A 87 -0.68 -13.72 -9.72
CA MET A 87 -1.35 -12.89 -10.72
C MET A 87 -1.44 -11.42 -10.31
N VAL A 88 -1.82 -11.17 -9.07
CA VAL A 88 -1.90 -9.79 -8.54
C VAL A 88 -0.53 -9.11 -8.58
N LEU A 89 0.53 -9.79 -8.15
CA LEU A 89 1.89 -9.23 -8.16
C LEU A 89 2.40 -8.98 -9.58
N GLU A 90 2.11 -9.86 -10.54
CA GLU A 90 2.44 -9.62 -11.94
C GLU A 90 1.74 -8.36 -12.49
N LEU A 91 0.46 -8.15 -12.16
CA LEU A 91 -0.28 -6.95 -12.56
C LEU A 91 0.26 -5.68 -11.90
N LEU A 92 0.56 -5.74 -10.59
CA LEU A 92 1.13 -4.61 -9.87
C LEU A 92 2.54 -4.26 -10.38
N LEU A 93 3.34 -5.28 -10.71
CA LEU A 93 4.67 -5.08 -11.30
C LEU A 93 4.59 -4.51 -12.72
N ALA A 94 3.53 -4.83 -13.47
CA ALA A 94 3.28 -4.23 -14.78
C ALA A 94 2.91 -2.74 -14.66
N SER A 95 2.07 -2.39 -13.69
CA SER A 95 1.68 -1.00 -13.45
C SER A 95 2.84 -0.16 -12.90
N CYS A 96 3.53 -0.64 -11.88
CA CYS A 96 4.61 0.09 -11.20
C CYS A 96 5.93 -0.70 -11.20
N PRO A 97 6.57 -0.89 -12.37
CA PRO A 97 7.76 -1.73 -12.50
C PRO A 97 8.98 -1.21 -11.73
N GLN A 98 9.02 0.07 -11.41
CA GLN A 98 10.12 0.71 -10.71
C GLN A 98 9.97 0.69 -9.18
N SER A 99 8.83 0.25 -8.65
CA SER A 99 8.63 0.16 -7.20
C SER A 99 9.44 -0.98 -6.60
N LYS A 100 10.44 -0.65 -5.79
CA LYS A 100 11.25 -1.64 -5.08
C LYS A 100 10.41 -2.53 -4.18
N THR A 101 9.46 -1.97 -3.46
CA THR A 101 8.55 -2.74 -2.59
C THR A 101 7.78 -3.81 -3.38
N ILE A 102 7.28 -3.46 -4.58
CA ILE A 102 6.56 -4.41 -5.43
C ILE A 102 7.51 -5.45 -6.02
N GLN A 103 8.72 -5.04 -6.46
CA GLN A 103 9.75 -5.94 -6.95
C GLN A 103 10.14 -6.99 -5.90
N ASP A 104 10.39 -6.56 -4.67
CA ASP A 104 10.79 -7.43 -3.56
C ASP A 104 9.66 -8.43 -3.23
N LEU A 105 8.42 -7.97 -3.17
CA LEU A 105 7.26 -8.84 -2.97
C LEU A 105 7.07 -9.83 -4.13
N ALA A 106 7.22 -9.37 -5.36
CA ALA A 106 7.12 -10.21 -6.55
C ALA A 106 8.19 -11.31 -6.54
N SER A 107 9.43 -10.95 -6.23
CA SER A 107 10.55 -11.89 -6.08
C SER A 107 10.30 -12.91 -4.96
N ALA A 108 9.89 -12.45 -3.78
CA ALA A 108 9.60 -13.31 -2.62
C ALA A 108 8.46 -14.31 -2.90
N HIS A 109 7.53 -13.98 -3.77
CA HIS A 109 6.42 -14.86 -4.17
C HIS A 109 6.71 -15.68 -5.44
N GLY A 110 7.92 -15.57 -6.02
CA GLY A 110 8.36 -16.38 -7.15
C GLY A 110 7.84 -15.91 -8.51
N VAL A 111 7.55 -14.63 -8.67
CA VAL A 111 7.30 -14.03 -9.99
C VAL A 111 8.62 -13.97 -10.74
N ARG A 112 8.77 -14.86 -11.74
CA ARG A 112 10.01 -14.99 -12.53
C ARG A 112 9.99 -14.22 -13.84
N GLN A 113 8.82 -14.03 -14.39
CA GLN A 113 8.64 -13.39 -15.70
C GLN A 113 7.38 -12.53 -15.67
N GLN A 114 7.50 -11.33 -16.17
CA GLN A 114 6.38 -10.45 -16.38
C GLN A 114 5.74 -10.74 -17.73
N ARG A 115 4.45 -11.06 -17.73
CA ARG A 115 3.67 -11.40 -18.93
C ARG A 115 2.87 -10.23 -19.48
N PHE A 116 2.65 -9.19 -18.67
CA PHE A 116 1.82 -8.04 -19.02
C PHE A 116 2.67 -6.88 -19.51
N ARG A 117 2.08 -6.04 -20.37
CA ARG A 117 2.72 -4.81 -20.83
C ARG A 117 2.97 -3.88 -19.63
N GLN A 118 4.16 -3.32 -19.57
CA GLN A 118 4.50 -2.30 -18.57
C GLN A 118 3.82 -0.98 -18.94
N GLU A 119 3.13 -0.37 -17.98
CA GLU A 119 2.41 0.89 -18.17
C GLU A 119 3.17 2.07 -17.57
N HIS A 120 4.21 1.78 -16.76
CA HIS A 120 5.01 2.80 -16.04
C HIS A 120 4.15 3.80 -15.27
N GLU A 121 3.02 3.34 -14.77
CA GLU A 121 2.24 4.11 -13.81
C GLU A 121 2.99 4.13 -12.47
N ASP A 122 2.93 5.26 -11.80
CA ASP A 122 3.60 5.40 -10.52
C ASP A 122 2.60 5.31 -9.35
N CYS A 123 1.47 4.68 -9.58
CA CYS A 123 0.40 4.55 -8.61
C CYS A 123 -0.39 3.26 -8.80
N ILE A 124 -0.51 2.49 -7.71
CA ILE A 124 -1.34 1.27 -7.67
C ILE A 124 -2.74 1.54 -7.12
N LEU A 125 -3.14 2.79 -6.98
CA LEU A 125 -4.44 3.24 -6.46
C LEU A 125 -4.81 2.62 -5.09
N CYS A 126 -3.83 2.35 -4.25
CA CYS A 126 -4.02 1.69 -2.95
C CYS A 126 -4.70 2.59 -1.90
N GLY A 127 -4.76 3.90 -2.13
CA GLY A 127 -5.44 4.87 -1.27
C GLY A 127 -4.78 5.12 0.10
N LEU A 128 -3.58 4.61 0.37
CA LEU A 128 -2.89 4.87 1.63
C LEU A 128 -2.64 6.37 1.83
N CYS A 129 -2.16 7.07 0.80
CA CYS A 129 -1.90 8.51 0.86
C CYS A 129 -3.16 9.33 1.13
N VAL A 130 -4.29 8.94 0.56
CA VAL A 130 -5.59 9.62 0.79
C VAL A 130 -6.03 9.45 2.22
N ARG A 131 -6.05 8.20 2.73
CA ARG A 131 -6.44 7.89 4.10
C ARG A 131 -5.47 8.50 5.12
N MET A 132 -4.17 8.47 4.85
CA MET A 132 -3.18 9.15 5.68
C MET A 132 -3.48 10.64 5.80
N CYS A 133 -3.79 11.30 4.68
CA CYS A 133 -4.13 12.71 4.65
C CYS A 133 -5.46 13.02 5.36
N GLU A 134 -6.43 12.12 5.25
CA GLU A 134 -7.75 12.28 5.85
C GLU A 134 -7.77 11.90 7.34
N GLU A 135 -7.32 10.70 7.68
CA GLU A 135 -7.50 10.08 8.99
C GLU A 135 -6.44 10.51 10.01
N GLN A 136 -5.17 10.63 9.59
CA GLN A 136 -4.07 10.95 10.48
C GLN A 136 -3.74 12.46 10.45
N MET A 137 -3.70 13.04 9.25
CA MET A 137 -3.35 14.46 9.11
C MET A 137 -4.57 15.38 9.21
N MET A 138 -5.79 14.87 9.15
CA MET A 138 -7.06 15.60 9.21
C MET A 138 -7.15 16.75 8.20
N ALA A 139 -6.40 16.65 7.09
CA ALA A 139 -6.29 17.75 6.12
C ALA A 139 -7.19 17.53 4.88
N LYS A 140 -7.44 16.29 4.46
CA LYS A 140 -8.24 15.96 3.27
C LYS A 140 -7.79 16.69 2.00
N ALA A 141 -6.50 16.98 1.89
CA ALA A 141 -5.95 17.81 0.81
C ALA A 141 -5.88 17.08 -0.54
N ILE A 142 -5.84 15.75 -0.52
CA ILE A 142 -5.78 14.88 -1.69
C ILE A 142 -6.90 13.84 -1.66
N GLY A 143 -7.33 13.41 -2.84
CA GLY A 143 -8.39 12.44 -2.99
C GLY A 143 -8.29 11.66 -4.29
N PHE A 144 -9.21 10.73 -4.50
CA PHE A 144 -9.37 10.07 -5.80
C PHE A 144 -10.12 11.00 -6.75
N ARG A 145 -9.63 11.07 -7.99
CA ARG A 145 -10.26 11.79 -9.09
C ARG A 145 -10.41 10.87 -10.31
N GLY A 146 -11.33 11.20 -11.20
CA GLY A 146 -11.61 10.38 -12.37
C GLY A 146 -12.22 9.03 -12.03
N ARG A 147 -12.34 8.15 -13.03
CA ARG A 147 -12.89 6.81 -12.89
C ARG A 147 -12.31 5.86 -13.94
N GLY A 148 -12.39 4.55 -13.68
CA GLY A 148 -11.85 3.54 -14.60
C GLY A 148 -10.37 3.76 -14.86
N GLN A 149 -9.96 3.75 -16.10
CA GLN A 149 -8.56 3.93 -16.51
C GLN A 149 -8.00 5.33 -16.24
N THR A 150 -8.87 6.34 -16.12
CA THR A 150 -8.45 7.72 -15.82
C THR A 150 -8.42 8.02 -14.33
N ARG A 151 -8.70 7.01 -13.48
CA ARG A 151 -8.67 7.21 -12.04
C ARG A 151 -7.25 7.49 -11.56
N SER A 152 -7.09 8.56 -10.82
CA SER A 152 -5.81 8.99 -10.27
C SER A 152 -5.98 9.59 -8.86
N ILE A 153 -4.86 9.92 -8.23
CA ILE A 153 -4.84 10.64 -6.95
C ILE A 153 -4.29 12.03 -7.21
N GLY A 154 -4.92 13.02 -6.64
CA GLY A 154 -4.50 14.41 -6.78
C GLY A 154 -5.26 15.34 -5.86
N THR A 155 -4.94 16.62 -5.97
CA THR A 155 -5.70 17.70 -5.33
C THR A 155 -6.95 18.01 -6.15
N PRO A 156 -8.01 18.57 -5.55
CA PRO A 156 -9.17 19.05 -6.30
C PRO A 156 -8.76 20.03 -7.40
N PHE A 157 -9.26 19.80 -8.62
CA PHE A 157 -9.03 20.66 -9.79
C PHE A 157 -7.55 20.86 -10.20
N ASP A 158 -6.64 19.99 -9.72
CA ASP A 158 -5.19 20.09 -9.94
C ASP A 158 -4.57 21.42 -9.41
N ILE A 159 -5.25 22.05 -8.47
CA ILE A 159 -4.78 23.29 -7.82
C ILE A 159 -4.11 22.93 -6.50
N LYS A 160 -3.06 23.65 -6.14
CA LYS A 160 -2.43 23.51 -4.81
C LYS A 160 -3.51 23.72 -3.73
N SER A 161 -3.60 22.75 -2.83
CA SER A 161 -4.60 22.77 -1.76
C SER A 161 -4.11 23.62 -0.59
N ASP A 162 -4.89 24.62 -0.20
CA ASP A 162 -4.57 25.50 0.93
C ASP A 162 -4.61 24.78 2.29
N VAL A 163 -5.32 23.63 2.37
CA VAL A 163 -5.36 22.80 3.58
C VAL A 163 -4.22 21.79 3.64
N CYS A 164 -3.38 21.72 2.62
CA CYS A 164 -2.22 20.85 2.62
C CYS A 164 -1.16 21.36 3.59
N ARG A 165 -0.85 20.55 4.60
CA ARG A 165 0.16 20.89 5.64
C ARG A 165 1.59 20.64 5.20
N GLN A 166 1.82 20.17 3.96
CA GLN A 166 3.14 19.83 3.41
C GLN A 166 3.95 18.85 4.29
N CYS A 167 3.26 17.98 5.02
CA CYS A 167 3.86 17.08 6.02
C CYS A 167 4.59 15.86 5.41
N GLY A 168 4.51 15.64 4.09
CA GLY A 168 5.14 14.50 3.43
C GLY A 168 4.52 13.12 3.71
N GLY A 169 3.55 13.00 4.63
CA GLY A 169 2.98 11.72 5.06
C GLY A 169 2.40 10.87 3.92
N CYS A 170 1.79 11.51 2.92
CA CYS A 170 1.27 10.83 1.74
C CYS A 170 2.36 10.17 0.88
N MET A 171 3.57 10.72 0.88
CA MET A 171 4.71 10.16 0.17
C MET A 171 5.39 9.07 0.97
N TYR A 172 5.58 9.31 2.26
CA TYR A 172 6.19 8.35 3.17
C TYR A 172 5.45 7.00 3.17
N ILE A 173 4.12 7.03 3.20
CA ILE A 173 3.31 5.82 3.25
C ILE A 173 3.15 5.11 1.89
N CYS A 174 3.53 5.76 0.78
CA CYS A 174 3.24 5.29 -0.56
C CYS A 174 4.22 4.20 -1.02
N PRO A 175 3.77 2.95 -1.26
CA PRO A 175 4.66 1.89 -1.70
C PRO A 175 5.22 2.09 -3.12
N ALA A 176 4.64 2.99 -3.91
CA ALA A 176 5.09 3.29 -5.26
C ALA A 176 5.98 4.55 -5.33
N CYS A 177 5.78 5.52 -4.43
CA CYS A 177 6.51 6.80 -4.44
C CYS A 177 7.95 6.73 -3.91
N GLN A 178 8.31 5.71 -3.14
CA GLN A 178 9.64 5.61 -2.52
C GLN A 178 10.79 5.74 -3.52
N LEU A 179 10.64 5.17 -4.72
CA LEU A 179 11.64 5.31 -5.77
C LEU A 179 11.63 6.67 -6.48
N ARG A 180 10.51 7.37 -6.51
CA ARG A 180 10.43 8.71 -7.11
C ARG A 180 11.23 9.73 -6.34
N CYS A 181 11.22 9.66 -5.01
CA CYS A 181 12.04 10.54 -4.20
C CYS A 181 13.54 10.34 -4.46
N THR A 182 13.95 9.09 -4.77
CA THR A 182 15.35 8.77 -5.09
C THR A 182 15.77 9.17 -6.52
N TYR A 183 14.82 9.20 -7.46
CA TYR A 183 15.11 9.53 -8.88
C TYR A 183 14.88 11.00 -9.24
N ASN A 184 14.48 11.81 -8.30
CA ASN A 184 14.41 13.27 -8.46
C ASN A 184 13.61 13.72 -9.70
N GLU A 185 12.42 13.16 -9.92
CA GLU A 185 11.49 13.65 -10.95
C GLU A 185 10.48 14.64 -10.31
N PRO A 186 10.82 15.92 -10.18
CA PRO A 186 10.02 16.90 -9.43
C PRO A 186 8.65 17.16 -10.09
N GLU A 187 8.55 16.98 -11.41
CA GLU A 187 7.34 17.25 -12.18
C GLU A 187 6.19 16.29 -11.86
N LYS A 188 6.52 15.11 -11.31
CA LYS A 188 5.53 14.07 -10.97
C LYS A 188 5.29 13.95 -9.46
N ALA A 189 5.88 14.81 -8.66
CA ALA A 189 5.71 14.78 -7.22
C ALA A 189 4.26 15.10 -6.82
N ILE A 190 3.67 14.26 -5.96
CA ILE A 190 2.31 14.43 -5.48
C ILE A 190 2.21 15.66 -4.56
N CYS A 191 3.28 16.03 -3.86
CA CYS A 191 3.33 17.22 -3.05
C CYS A 191 4.37 18.23 -3.58
N GLY A 192 4.03 19.52 -3.55
CA GLY A 192 4.89 20.58 -4.05
C GLY A 192 6.26 20.70 -3.36
N GLY A 193 6.41 20.14 -2.14
CA GLY A 193 7.68 20.11 -1.43
C GLY A 193 8.75 19.25 -2.12
N CYS A 194 8.35 18.18 -2.81
CA CYS A 194 9.31 17.35 -3.52
C CYS A 194 9.82 17.94 -4.84
N ALA A 195 9.16 18.96 -5.37
CA ALA A 195 9.63 19.65 -6.57
C ALA A 195 10.99 20.32 -6.39
N ASN A 196 11.39 20.56 -5.14
CA ASN A 196 12.63 21.28 -4.80
C ASN A 196 13.70 20.37 -4.18
N LEU A 197 13.47 19.04 -4.12
CA LEU A 197 14.47 18.11 -3.58
C LEU A 197 15.68 18.05 -4.52
N THR A 198 16.75 18.68 -4.07
CA THR A 198 18.06 18.64 -4.74
C THR A 198 18.85 17.38 -4.38
N PRO A 199 19.87 17.00 -5.16
CA PRO A 199 20.63 15.77 -5.07
C PRO A 199 21.15 15.24 -3.73
N PRO A 200 21.23 15.96 -2.62
CA PRO A 200 21.67 15.34 -1.35
C PRO A 200 20.75 14.27 -0.77
N CYS A 201 19.50 14.20 -1.23
CA CYS A 201 18.57 13.12 -0.81
C CYS A 201 18.77 11.82 -1.62
N ILE A 202 19.59 11.85 -2.67
CA ILE A 202 19.86 10.69 -3.51
C ILE A 202 20.91 9.80 -2.84
N GLY A 203 20.55 8.54 -2.56
CA GLY A 203 21.49 7.53 -2.07
C GLY A 203 21.54 7.36 -0.56
N LYS A 204 20.71 8.05 0.20
CA LYS A 204 20.49 7.73 1.62
C LYS A 204 19.31 6.78 1.77
N ASP A 205 19.43 5.84 2.69
CA ASP A 205 18.31 4.98 3.07
C ASP A 205 17.16 5.88 3.55
N PRO A 206 15.95 5.78 2.98
CA PRO A 206 14.82 6.59 3.42
C PRO A 206 14.45 6.39 4.89
N PHE A 207 14.95 5.34 5.53
CA PHE A 207 14.79 5.11 6.98
C PHE A 207 15.85 5.80 7.83
N ASP A 208 17.02 6.12 7.28
CA ASP A 208 18.08 6.82 8.01
C ASP A 208 17.86 8.34 8.06
N ASP A 209 17.02 8.88 7.21
CA ASP A 209 16.75 10.32 7.14
C ASP A 209 15.24 10.63 7.24
N MET A 210 14.65 10.25 8.37
CA MET A 210 13.25 10.58 8.73
C MET A 210 12.97 12.10 8.64
N MET A 211 13.99 12.92 8.72
CA MET A 211 13.89 14.38 8.61
C MET A 211 13.43 14.82 7.22
N CYS A 212 13.82 14.14 6.16
CA CYS A 212 13.39 14.46 4.80
C CYS A 212 11.88 14.27 4.60
N TYR A 213 11.26 13.35 5.34
CA TYR A 213 9.83 13.07 5.26
C TYR A 213 8.99 13.82 6.29
N MET A 214 9.59 14.18 7.42
CA MET A 214 8.89 14.87 8.52
C MET A 214 8.91 16.39 8.37
N ASP A 215 9.94 16.94 7.73
CA ASP A 215 10.06 18.37 7.46
C ASP A 215 10.74 18.65 6.12
N PRO A 216 10.02 18.49 5.00
CA PRO A 216 10.58 18.75 3.67
C PRO A 216 10.99 20.21 3.48
N CYS A 217 10.46 21.13 4.29
CA CYS A 217 10.85 22.54 4.24
C CYS A 217 12.24 22.77 4.83
N VAL A 218 12.58 22.08 5.93
CA VAL A 218 13.91 22.21 6.55
C VAL A 218 15.00 21.64 5.63
N ALA A 219 14.73 20.49 5.00
CA ALA A 219 15.68 19.91 4.05
C ALA A 219 15.90 20.79 2.80
N CYS A 220 14.86 21.50 2.35
CA CYS A 220 14.95 22.44 1.22
C CYS A 220 15.62 23.77 1.59
N GLU A 221 15.46 24.25 2.81
CA GLU A 221 16.11 25.48 3.29
C GLU A 221 17.62 25.33 3.52
N ILE A 222 18.07 24.11 3.83
CA ILE A 222 19.51 23.81 4.04
C ILE A 222 20.27 23.66 2.70
N ALA A 223 19.59 23.51 1.58
CA ALA A 223 20.19 23.24 0.28
C ALA A 223 20.23 24.38 -0.75
N PRO A 224 19.85 25.66 -0.46
CA PRO A 224 19.77 26.66 -1.54
C PRO A 224 21.10 27.22 -2.03
N ASP A 225 22.23 26.93 -1.39
CA ASP A 225 23.49 27.64 -1.68
C ASP A 225 24.71 26.74 -1.92
N LYS A 226 24.56 25.67 -2.73
CA LYS A 226 25.77 25.00 -3.24
C LYS A 226 25.63 24.53 -4.67
#